data_74d7c9286913c4b13a673fcebf9c5653
#
_entry.id   74d7c9286913c4b13a673fcebf9c5653
#
_cell.length_a   1.000
_cell.length_b   1.000
_cell.length_c   1.000
_cell.angle_alpha   90.00
_cell.angle_beta   90.00
_cell.angle_gamma   90.00
#
_symmetry.space_group_name_H-M   'P 1'
#
loop_
_entity.id
_entity.type
_entity.pdbx_description
1 polymer ?
#
loop_
_entity_poly.entity_id
_entity_poly.type
_entity_poly.pdbx_seq_one_letter_code
_entity_poly.pdbx_strand_id
1 'polypeptide(L)'
;KIIENLTNSNISVVGMDIVFAEEDRTSPSLIAKKLGINKELENYDFDFAKVISTSPVILGYSFNIEANNASKNSPQIPAIFIEKNKNSDTNYLIEAFGTTLNLPILQENSYSSGFFNIIPDESGVIRSVPLLISYNDTLYPSLALEIIRALNDIQKVFVNYDENGV
;
A
#
# COMPACT_ATOMS: atom_id res chain seq x y z
N LYS A 1 -10.51 1.26 18.14
CA LYS A 1 -10.23 0.42 19.35
C LYS A 1 -8.96 -0.42 19.20
N ILE A 2 -8.86 -1.35 18.20
CA ILE A 2 -7.67 -2.24 18.08
C ILE A 2 -6.42 -1.41 17.86
N ILE A 3 -6.39 -0.56 16.83
CA ILE A 3 -5.24 0.31 16.50
C ILE A 3 -4.87 1.20 17.67
N GLU A 4 -5.84 1.87 18.30
CA GLU A 4 -5.61 2.72 19.47
C GLU A 4 -4.97 1.94 20.64
N ASN A 5 -5.47 0.72 20.90
CA ASN A 5 -4.89 -0.13 21.95
C ASN A 5 -3.45 -0.52 21.63
N LEU A 6 -3.17 -0.87 20.37
CA LEU A 6 -1.83 -1.18 19.91
C LEU A 6 -0.91 0.04 20.05
N THR A 7 -1.35 1.21 19.59
CA THR A 7 -0.60 2.47 19.70
C THR A 7 -0.31 2.81 21.16
N ASN A 8 -1.30 2.69 22.04
CA ASN A 8 -1.13 2.91 23.48
C ASN A 8 -0.19 1.88 24.15
N SER A 9 0.06 0.76 23.49
CA SER A 9 1.03 -0.26 23.94
C SER A 9 2.45 -0.01 23.41
N ASN A 10 2.72 1.18 22.88
CA ASN A 10 4.03 1.60 22.34
C ASN A 10 4.59 0.68 21.25
N ILE A 11 3.73 0.19 20.37
CA ILE A 11 4.19 -0.55 19.19
C ILE A 11 4.92 0.39 18.23
N SER A 12 5.92 -0.13 17.55
CA SER A 12 6.72 0.66 16.62
C SER A 12 6.01 0.87 15.27
N VAL A 13 5.28 -0.13 14.78
CA VAL A 13 4.58 -0.07 13.48
C VAL A 13 3.45 -1.11 13.41
N VAL A 14 2.40 -0.81 12.67
CA VAL A 14 1.32 -1.76 12.31
C VAL A 14 1.26 -1.85 10.79
N GLY A 15 1.58 -3.01 10.22
CA GLY A 15 1.29 -3.31 8.82
C GLY A 15 -0.11 -3.93 8.68
N MET A 16 -0.91 -3.41 7.77
CA MET A 16 -2.25 -3.92 7.48
C MET A 16 -2.28 -4.56 6.10
N ASP A 17 -2.33 -5.88 6.05
CA ASP A 17 -2.50 -6.67 4.81
C ASP A 17 -4.00 -6.70 4.40
N ILE A 18 -4.58 -5.53 4.23
CA ILE A 18 -5.99 -5.32 3.90
C ILE A 18 -6.09 -4.11 2.98
N VAL A 19 -6.95 -4.18 1.95
CA VAL A 19 -7.30 -3.03 1.11
C VAL A 19 -8.70 -2.55 1.45
N PHE A 20 -8.83 -1.30 1.83
CA PHE A 20 -10.09 -0.60 2.06
C PHE A 20 -10.46 0.19 0.81
N ALA A 21 -10.85 -0.51 -0.25
CA ALA A 21 -11.12 0.09 -1.56
C ALA A 21 -12.50 0.75 -1.69
N GLU A 22 -13.42 0.41 -0.81
CA GLU A 22 -14.81 0.90 -0.84
C GLU A 22 -15.19 1.55 0.49
N GLU A 23 -16.10 2.54 0.41
CA GLU A 23 -16.68 3.19 1.60
C GLU A 23 -17.41 2.15 2.48
N ASP A 24 -17.32 2.31 3.79
CA ASP A 24 -18.05 1.47 4.75
C ASP A 24 -19.56 1.66 4.57
N ARG A 25 -20.20 0.63 4.01
CA ARG A 25 -21.63 0.60 3.70
C ARG A 25 -22.53 0.71 4.94
N THR A 26 -21.98 0.52 6.12
CA THR A 26 -22.68 0.60 7.41
C THR A 26 -22.58 2.00 8.04
N SER A 27 -21.79 2.90 7.48
CA SER A 27 -21.66 4.28 7.95
C SER A 27 -23.03 4.99 7.96
N PRO A 28 -23.46 5.57 9.08
CA PRO A 28 -24.72 6.31 9.16
C PRO A 28 -24.84 7.44 8.13
N SER A 29 -23.74 8.14 7.86
CA SER A 29 -23.67 9.19 6.83
C SER A 29 -23.95 8.65 5.43
N LEU A 30 -23.44 7.47 5.07
CA LEU A 30 -23.68 6.86 3.78
C LEU A 30 -25.13 6.37 3.63
N ILE A 31 -25.68 5.79 4.70
CA ILE A 31 -27.10 5.37 4.76
C ILE A 31 -28.00 6.57 4.60
N ALA A 32 -27.77 7.67 5.34
CA ALA A 32 -28.54 8.90 5.24
C ALA A 32 -28.50 9.48 3.83
N LYS A 33 -27.33 9.52 3.20
CA LYS A 33 -27.17 9.97 1.80
C LYS A 33 -28.02 9.13 0.83
N LYS A 34 -28.04 7.80 0.99
CA LYS A 34 -28.87 6.90 0.17
C LYS A 34 -30.37 7.10 0.38
N LEU A 35 -30.79 7.50 1.58
CA LEU A 35 -32.19 7.77 1.94
C LEU A 35 -32.61 9.22 1.64
N GLY A 36 -31.74 10.07 1.11
CA GLY A 36 -32.01 11.49 0.87
C GLY A 36 -32.15 12.32 2.14
N ILE A 37 -31.63 11.84 3.27
CA ILE A 37 -31.68 12.54 4.55
C ILE A 37 -30.49 13.51 4.59
N ASN A 38 -30.78 14.81 4.60
CA ASN A 38 -29.78 15.87 4.67
C ASN A 38 -29.43 16.18 6.15
N LYS A 39 -28.73 15.25 6.80
CA LYS A 39 -28.23 15.40 8.18
C LYS A 39 -26.79 14.91 8.23
N GLU A 40 -25.94 15.68 8.90
CA GLU A 40 -24.58 15.26 9.20
C GLU A 40 -24.59 14.15 10.26
N LEU A 41 -24.11 12.97 9.87
CA LEU A 41 -24.03 11.78 10.71
C LEU A 41 -22.62 11.21 10.67
N GLU A 42 -22.32 10.32 11.62
CA GLU A 42 -21.03 9.63 11.73
C GLU A 42 -20.63 8.95 10.42
N ASN A 43 -19.35 9.09 10.07
CA ASN A 43 -18.72 8.45 8.93
C ASN A 43 -17.56 7.60 9.45
N TYR A 44 -17.70 6.30 9.39
CA TYR A 44 -16.71 5.36 9.97
C TYR A 44 -15.37 5.37 9.23
N ASP A 45 -15.36 5.67 7.92
CA ASP A 45 -14.10 5.82 7.17
C ASP A 45 -13.33 7.06 7.65
N PHE A 46 -14.04 8.15 7.94
CA PHE A 46 -13.44 9.36 8.49
C PHE A 46 -12.92 9.13 9.91
N ASP A 47 -13.68 8.45 10.76
CA ASP A 47 -13.28 8.11 12.12
C ASP A 47 -12.06 7.17 12.11
N PHE A 48 -12.02 6.23 11.18
CA PHE A 48 -10.87 5.36 10.98
C PHE A 48 -9.65 6.14 10.48
N ALA A 49 -9.81 7.01 9.49
CA ALA A 49 -8.74 7.90 9.02
C ALA A 49 -8.13 8.73 10.16
N LYS A 50 -8.97 9.25 11.06
CA LYS A 50 -8.52 10.01 12.24
C LYS A 50 -7.69 9.14 13.19
N VAL A 51 -8.06 7.88 13.40
CA VAL A 51 -7.29 6.96 14.24
C VAL A 51 -5.93 6.64 13.61
N ILE A 52 -5.89 6.33 12.32
CA ILE A 52 -4.63 5.99 11.65
C ILE A 52 -3.69 7.18 11.50
N SER A 53 -4.21 8.42 11.41
CA SER A 53 -3.38 9.63 11.32
C SER A 53 -2.52 9.89 12.57
N THR A 54 -2.90 9.31 13.69
CA THR A 54 -2.17 9.41 14.97
C THR A 54 -1.45 8.12 15.36
N SER A 55 -1.39 7.16 14.46
CA SER A 55 -0.85 5.81 14.69
C SER A 55 0.18 5.44 13.61
N PRO A 56 1.20 4.64 13.93
CA PRO A 56 2.21 4.24 12.96
C PRO A 56 1.68 3.10 12.05
N VAL A 57 0.63 3.39 11.28
CA VAL A 57 -0.06 2.41 10.42
C VAL A 57 0.46 2.50 8.99
N ILE A 58 0.91 1.37 8.45
CA ILE A 58 1.26 1.17 7.05
C ILE A 58 0.13 0.38 6.39
N LEU A 59 -0.53 0.97 5.39
CA LEU A 59 -1.62 0.33 4.69
C LEU A 59 -1.12 -0.54 3.54
N GLY A 60 -1.71 -1.72 3.42
CA GLY A 60 -1.51 -2.60 2.29
C GLY A 60 -2.33 -2.16 1.07
N TYR A 61 -1.83 -2.47 -0.12
CA TYR A 61 -2.56 -2.35 -1.38
C TYR A 61 -2.08 -3.43 -2.35
N SER A 62 -2.73 -3.58 -3.50
CA SER A 62 -2.29 -4.54 -4.51
C SER A 62 -2.10 -3.90 -5.88
N PHE A 63 -1.15 -4.44 -6.64
CA PHE A 63 -0.95 -4.14 -8.06
C PHE A 63 -1.70 -5.14 -8.94
N ASN A 64 -2.20 -4.67 -10.08
CA ASN A 64 -2.69 -5.51 -11.16
C ASN A 64 -1.54 -5.78 -12.13
N ILE A 65 -1.14 -7.04 -12.23
CA ILE A 65 -0.01 -7.48 -13.06
C ILE A 65 -0.48 -7.83 -14.47
N GLU A 66 -1.79 -7.98 -14.66
CA GLU A 66 -2.38 -8.27 -15.96
C GLU A 66 -2.74 -6.96 -16.69
N ALA A 67 -2.34 -6.84 -17.95
CA ALA A 67 -2.58 -5.64 -18.78
C ALA A 67 -4.06 -5.29 -18.98
N ASN A 68 -4.98 -6.23 -18.74
CA ASN A 68 -6.42 -6.05 -18.94
C ASN A 68 -7.08 -5.11 -17.90
N ASN A 69 -6.40 -4.83 -16.79
CA ASN A 69 -6.94 -4.09 -15.66
C ASN A 69 -6.13 -2.81 -15.36
N ALA A 70 -5.77 -2.07 -16.39
CA ALA A 70 -5.04 -0.81 -16.21
C ALA A 70 -5.86 0.20 -15.41
N SER A 71 -5.31 0.69 -14.32
CA SER A 71 -5.86 1.80 -13.53
C SER A 71 -4.90 2.99 -13.61
N LYS A 72 -5.43 4.21 -13.50
CA LYS A 72 -4.61 5.44 -13.60
C LYS A 72 -4.15 5.96 -12.23
N ASN A 73 -4.60 5.35 -11.15
CA ASN A 73 -4.26 5.81 -9.81
C ASN A 73 -2.91 5.23 -9.38
N SER A 74 -2.05 6.08 -8.84
CA SER A 74 -0.75 5.66 -8.32
C SER A 74 -0.76 5.66 -6.79
N PRO A 75 -0.11 4.68 -6.14
CA PRO A 75 0.12 4.71 -4.70
C PRO A 75 1.00 5.90 -4.31
N GLN A 76 1.02 6.22 -3.03
CA GLN A 76 2.01 7.16 -2.50
C GLN A 76 3.41 6.55 -2.56
N ILE A 77 4.41 7.36 -2.90
CA ILE A 77 5.82 6.94 -2.92
C ILE A 77 6.39 7.14 -1.51
N PRO A 78 6.66 6.06 -0.77
CA PRO A 78 7.04 6.17 0.65
C PRO A 78 8.50 6.55 0.87
N ALA A 79 9.37 6.34 -0.14
CA ALA A 79 10.80 6.58 -0.05
C ALA A 79 11.41 6.98 -1.40
N ILE A 80 12.62 7.50 -1.36
CA ILE A 80 13.42 7.77 -2.56
C ILE A 80 14.18 6.49 -2.91
N PHE A 81 13.86 5.88 -4.06
CA PHE A 81 14.62 4.76 -4.62
C PHE A 81 15.69 5.29 -5.57
N ILE A 82 16.94 4.93 -5.32
CA ILE A 82 18.09 5.32 -6.13
C ILE A 82 18.59 4.08 -6.86
N GLU A 83 18.28 4.00 -8.13
CA GLU A 83 18.70 2.90 -9.01
C GLU A 83 20.16 3.08 -9.45
N LYS A 84 20.96 2.02 -9.35
CA LYS A 84 22.36 1.97 -9.79
C LYS A 84 22.54 0.81 -10.76
N ASN A 85 23.38 1.02 -11.76
CA ASN A 85 23.75 0.00 -12.76
C ASN A 85 22.56 -0.57 -13.53
N LYS A 86 21.46 0.18 -13.63
CA LYS A 86 20.29 -0.20 -14.42
C LYS A 86 20.68 -0.28 -15.89
N ASN A 87 20.63 -1.47 -16.46
CA ASN A 87 20.89 -1.69 -17.89
C ASN A 87 19.55 -1.83 -18.63
N SER A 88 19.39 -1.22 -19.80
CA SER A 88 18.14 -1.22 -20.57
C SER A 88 17.71 -2.63 -21.01
N ASP A 89 18.65 -3.57 -21.05
CA ASP A 89 18.41 -4.89 -21.61
C ASP A 89 17.96 -5.95 -20.60
N THR A 90 17.93 -5.59 -19.30
CA THR A 90 17.57 -6.52 -18.23
C THR A 90 16.46 -5.95 -17.37
N ASN A 91 15.23 -6.39 -17.63
CA ASN A 91 14.09 -6.04 -16.78
C ASN A 91 13.84 -7.16 -15.76
N TYR A 92 14.51 -7.09 -14.62
CA TYR A 92 14.34 -8.07 -13.53
C TYR A 92 13.11 -7.76 -12.66
N LEU A 93 12.54 -6.58 -12.79
CA LEU A 93 11.41 -6.16 -11.98
C LEU A 93 10.09 -6.52 -12.67
N ILE A 94 9.14 -6.89 -11.85
CA ILE A 94 7.77 -7.07 -12.30
C ILE A 94 7.18 -5.71 -12.59
N GLU A 95 6.61 -5.56 -13.79
CA GLU A 95 5.87 -4.37 -14.18
C GLU A 95 4.38 -4.54 -13.90
N ALA A 96 3.80 -3.57 -13.23
CA ALA A 96 2.38 -3.50 -12.97
C ALA A 96 1.66 -2.61 -13.99
N PHE A 97 0.40 -2.93 -14.28
CA PHE A 97 -0.44 -2.20 -15.23
C PHE A 97 -1.57 -1.43 -14.55
N GLY A 98 -1.80 -1.68 -13.27
CA GLY A 98 -2.84 -1.00 -12.51
C GLY A 98 -2.71 -1.23 -11.01
N THR A 99 -3.62 -0.64 -10.25
CA THR A 99 -3.60 -0.69 -8.80
C THR A 99 -5.00 -0.86 -8.22
N THR A 100 -5.09 -1.54 -7.08
CA THR A 100 -6.25 -1.50 -6.19
C THR A 100 -5.81 -0.86 -4.89
N LEU A 101 -6.26 0.38 -4.69
CA LEU A 101 -5.82 1.24 -3.59
C LEU A 101 -6.88 1.34 -2.50
N ASN A 102 -6.47 1.77 -1.33
CA ASN A 102 -7.37 2.18 -0.27
C ASN A 102 -8.12 3.48 -0.63
N LEU A 103 -9.19 3.77 0.09
CA LEU A 103 -9.87 5.07 0.00
C LEU A 103 -8.86 6.22 0.14
N PRO A 104 -8.98 7.29 -0.65
CA PRO A 104 -8.05 8.42 -0.60
C PRO A 104 -7.85 8.97 0.82
N ILE A 105 -8.95 9.12 1.57
CA ILE A 105 -8.90 9.60 2.95
C ILE A 105 -8.05 8.71 3.87
N LEU A 106 -8.03 7.39 3.65
CA LEU A 106 -7.22 6.47 4.44
C LEU A 106 -5.76 6.52 4.02
N GLN A 107 -5.49 6.58 2.70
CA GLN A 107 -4.12 6.72 2.19
C GLN A 107 -3.45 8.00 2.66
N GLU A 108 -4.14 9.13 2.58
CA GLU A 108 -3.61 10.44 2.97
C GLU A 108 -3.31 10.55 4.46
N ASN A 109 -3.99 9.74 5.29
CA ASN A 109 -3.83 9.73 6.74
C ASN A 109 -2.97 8.58 7.26
N SER A 110 -2.55 7.63 6.42
CA SER A 110 -1.65 6.56 6.84
C SER A 110 -0.20 7.07 6.95
N TYR A 111 0.58 6.43 7.81
CA TYR A 111 2.02 6.71 7.93
C TYR A 111 2.75 6.42 6.62
N SER A 112 2.40 5.32 5.95
CA SER A 112 2.93 4.90 4.66
C SER A 112 2.07 3.80 4.05
N SER A 113 2.48 3.28 2.87
CA SER A 113 1.83 2.15 2.23
C SER A 113 2.81 1.24 1.47
N GLY A 114 2.46 -0.04 1.35
CA GLY A 114 3.25 -1.02 0.60
C GLY A 114 2.35 -2.09 -0.04
N PHE A 115 2.80 -2.67 -1.15
CA PHE A 115 2.02 -3.72 -1.80
C PHE A 115 2.21 -5.09 -1.12
N PHE A 116 1.19 -5.96 -1.24
CA PHE A 116 1.25 -7.34 -0.73
C PHE A 116 0.97 -8.41 -1.79
N ASN A 117 1.28 -8.10 -3.04
CA ASN A 117 1.10 -9.07 -4.13
C ASN A 117 1.84 -10.38 -3.88
N ILE A 118 1.16 -11.47 -4.13
CA ILE A 118 1.70 -12.82 -4.12
C ILE A 118 1.66 -13.34 -5.54
N ILE A 119 2.80 -13.84 -6.03
CA ILE A 119 2.93 -14.36 -7.38
C ILE A 119 3.37 -15.82 -7.29
N PRO A 120 2.45 -16.77 -7.52
CA PRO A 120 2.80 -18.18 -7.59
C PRO A 120 3.76 -18.46 -8.74
N ASP A 121 4.64 -19.45 -8.57
CA ASP A 121 5.43 -19.98 -9.66
C ASP A 121 4.60 -20.84 -10.65
N GLU A 122 5.24 -21.36 -11.69
CA GLU A 122 4.58 -22.19 -12.71
C GLU A 122 3.87 -23.44 -12.13
N SER A 123 4.28 -23.90 -10.95
CA SER A 123 3.64 -25.02 -10.24
C SER A 123 2.46 -24.60 -9.36
N GLY A 124 2.13 -23.30 -9.31
CA GLY A 124 1.10 -22.71 -8.45
C GLY A 124 1.51 -22.58 -6.98
N VAL A 125 2.78 -22.80 -6.65
CA VAL A 125 3.30 -22.71 -5.29
C VAL A 125 4.01 -21.38 -5.08
N ILE A 126 3.77 -20.76 -3.91
CA ILE A 126 4.45 -19.52 -3.52
C ILE A 126 5.75 -19.87 -2.82
N ARG A 127 6.88 -19.60 -3.46
CA ARG A 127 8.23 -19.81 -2.89
C ARG A 127 8.99 -18.50 -2.68
N SER A 128 8.57 -17.43 -3.33
CA SER A 128 9.16 -16.11 -3.21
C SER A 128 8.09 -15.03 -3.33
N VAL A 129 8.39 -13.86 -2.81
CA VAL A 129 7.55 -12.67 -2.97
C VAL A 129 8.43 -11.52 -3.47
N PRO A 130 7.92 -10.67 -4.36
CA PRO A 130 8.69 -9.53 -4.83
C PRO A 130 8.88 -8.51 -3.70
N LEU A 131 10.06 -7.94 -3.56
CA LEU A 131 10.32 -6.83 -2.65
C LEU A 131 9.99 -5.49 -3.31
N LEU A 132 10.14 -5.39 -4.62
CA LEU A 132 9.88 -4.20 -5.44
C LEU A 132 9.04 -4.56 -6.65
N ILE A 133 8.13 -3.67 -7.02
CA ILE A 133 7.38 -3.68 -8.28
C ILE A 133 7.54 -2.34 -8.96
N SER A 134 7.69 -2.34 -10.28
CA SER A 134 7.69 -1.14 -11.12
C SER A 134 6.28 -0.81 -11.58
N TYR A 135 5.87 0.44 -11.46
CA TYR A 135 4.61 0.95 -11.99
C TYR A 135 4.80 2.38 -12.49
N ASN A 136 4.50 2.64 -13.75
CA ASN A 136 4.73 3.93 -14.41
C ASN A 136 6.17 4.46 -14.18
N ASP A 137 7.17 3.63 -14.46
CA ASP A 137 8.60 3.93 -14.28
C ASP A 137 9.02 4.30 -12.85
N THR A 138 8.20 3.97 -11.87
CA THR A 138 8.46 4.25 -10.45
C THR A 138 8.51 2.95 -9.66
N LEU A 139 9.44 2.85 -8.72
CA LEU A 139 9.59 1.69 -7.83
C LEU A 139 8.72 1.84 -6.59
N TYR A 140 8.05 0.76 -6.25
CA TYR A 140 7.22 0.65 -5.07
C TYR A 140 7.63 -0.53 -4.21
N PRO A 141 7.72 -0.36 -2.88
CA PRO A 141 8.10 -1.42 -1.96
C PRO A 141 6.92 -2.34 -1.64
N SER A 142 7.24 -3.60 -1.35
CA SER A 142 6.30 -4.48 -0.67
C SER A 142 5.98 -3.97 0.74
N LEU A 143 4.84 -4.40 1.27
CA LEU A 143 4.42 -4.08 2.65
C LEU A 143 5.49 -4.49 3.66
N ALA A 144 6.12 -5.65 3.46
CA ALA A 144 7.19 -6.14 4.33
C ALA A 144 8.44 -5.25 4.28
N LEU A 145 8.88 -4.86 3.07
CA LEU A 145 10.02 -3.96 2.91
C LEU A 145 9.72 -2.58 3.51
N GLU A 146 8.50 -2.07 3.31
CA GLU A 146 8.10 -0.78 3.84
C GLU A 146 8.04 -0.77 5.37
N ILE A 147 7.58 -1.85 6.00
CA ILE A 147 7.62 -2.00 7.46
C ILE A 147 9.07 -1.92 7.96
N ILE A 148 10.00 -2.64 7.34
CA ILE A 148 11.41 -2.62 7.73
C ILE A 148 12.01 -1.22 7.54
N ARG A 149 11.70 -0.56 6.41
CA ARG A 149 12.14 0.80 6.12
C ARG A 149 11.65 1.79 7.18
N ALA A 150 10.36 1.72 7.49
CA ALA A 150 9.72 2.60 8.48
C ALA A 150 10.29 2.38 9.89
N LEU A 151 10.48 1.13 10.31
CA LEU A 151 11.07 0.78 11.61
C LEU A 151 12.47 1.37 11.81
N ASN A 152 13.24 1.52 10.72
CA ASN A 152 14.61 2.01 10.75
C ASN A 152 14.73 3.49 10.30
N ASP A 153 13.63 4.18 10.06
CA ASP A 153 13.57 5.58 9.57
C ASP A 153 14.44 5.82 8.31
N ILE A 154 14.48 4.85 7.41
CA ILE A 154 15.26 4.91 6.18
C ILE A 154 14.51 5.74 5.14
N GLN A 155 15.11 6.87 4.70
CA GLN A 155 14.50 7.76 3.71
C GLN A 155 14.93 7.44 2.27
N LYS A 156 16.09 6.79 2.09
CA LYS A 156 16.66 6.45 0.77
C LYS A 156 17.00 4.98 0.69
N VAL A 157 16.54 4.33 -0.36
CA VAL A 157 16.82 2.92 -0.65
C VAL A 157 17.66 2.85 -1.92
N PHE A 158 18.79 2.16 -1.86
CA PHE A 158 19.63 1.92 -3.04
C PHE A 158 19.26 0.57 -3.64
N VAL A 159 18.93 0.59 -4.92
CA VAL A 159 18.61 -0.58 -5.73
C VAL A 159 19.77 -0.78 -6.70
N ASN A 160 20.46 -1.89 -6.57
CA ASN A 160 21.62 -2.20 -7.42
C ASN A 160 21.28 -3.38 -8.34
N TYR A 161 21.45 -3.16 -9.63
CA TYR A 161 21.23 -4.19 -10.65
C TYR A 161 22.56 -4.86 -10.99
N ASP A 162 22.58 -6.18 -11.04
CA ASP A 162 23.71 -6.97 -11.51
C ASP A 162 23.26 -8.05 -12.52
N GLU A 163 24.16 -8.91 -12.93
CA GLU A 163 23.86 -9.97 -13.92
C GLU A 163 22.92 -11.06 -13.39
N ASN A 164 22.64 -11.11 -12.08
CA ASN A 164 21.80 -12.11 -11.43
C ASN A 164 20.44 -11.54 -10.99
N GLY A 165 20.26 -10.22 -11.04
CA GLY A 165 18.99 -9.61 -10.62
C GLY A 165 19.11 -8.21 -10.01
N VAL A 166 18.26 -7.99 -9.03
CA VAL A 166 18.11 -6.71 -8.30
C VAL A 166 18.32 -6.94 -6.81
#